data_e5c237260640593f2d786fa899f45564
#
_entry.id   e5c237260640593f2d786fa899f45564
#
_cell.length_a   1.000
_cell.length_b   1.000
_cell.length_c   1.000
_cell.angle_alpha   90.00
_cell.angle_beta   90.00
_cell.angle_gamma   90.00
#
_symmetry.space_group_name_H-M   'P 1'
#
loop_
_entity.id
_entity.type
_entity.pdbx_description
1 polymer ?
#
loop_
_entity_poly.entity_id
_entity_poly.type
_entity_poly.pdbx_seq_one_letter_code
_entity_poly.pdbx_strand_id
1 'polypeptide(L)'
;LRSEGSMLLIKHAAEIVTSTGTTARKGTDMNRLERIIDGALLAKDGIVEWVGKTAELPEISRENLTIIDASGCSVIPGFVDSHTHFVFGGYRPEEFFWRLSGTPYLEILERGGGILNTVKATQSMDYDAMFESASRRLDDMLLMGVTTVEGKSGYGLDFDTELMQLKVMGKLNAVHTVEVVPTFMGAHAIPPKYHGRGDDYVTFIVEELLPAVVEQSIAEFCDVFCEKGVFSVDQTRKILQAAGDLGLKRKIHADEIVSFGGAELAAELGAVSADHLLQASDKGIADMAARDVVATVLPITAFCLKEKYARARWIIDNGGALALATDYNPGSCFSHSIPMLIALAAIQLTLSPAEILTALTLNGAAAVGRADRIGTLEPGKQADILILKYPSYLFLSYHAGMNIVDRVIKKGQVVVDKGYSNLGGIK
;
A
#
# COMPACT_ATOMS: atom_id res chain seq x y z
N LEU A 1 17.89 -7.85 -18.62
CA LEU A 1 17.95 -7.69 -20.09
C LEU A 1 16.52 -7.80 -20.60
N ARG A 2 15.85 -6.67 -20.92
CA ARG A 2 14.58 -6.70 -21.64
C ARG A 2 14.89 -7.14 -23.06
N SER A 3 14.28 -8.25 -23.53
CA SER A 3 14.25 -8.52 -24.96
C SER A 3 13.41 -7.42 -25.60
N GLU A 4 14.00 -6.60 -26.44
CA GLU A 4 13.25 -5.60 -27.22
C GLU A 4 12.16 -6.34 -27.99
N GLY A 5 10.92 -5.83 -27.92
CA GLY A 5 9.78 -6.37 -28.64
C GLY A 5 8.98 -7.50 -27.94
N SER A 6 9.06 -7.66 -26.60
CA SER A 6 8.27 -8.67 -25.88
C SER A 6 6.78 -8.28 -25.87
N MET A 7 5.91 -9.19 -26.36
CA MET A 7 4.46 -8.99 -26.40
C MET A 7 3.73 -10.02 -25.56
N LEU A 8 2.68 -9.58 -24.86
CA LEU A 8 1.75 -10.41 -24.10
C LEU A 8 0.33 -10.18 -24.62
N LEU A 9 -0.34 -11.27 -24.99
CA LEU A 9 -1.78 -11.29 -25.29
C LEU A 9 -2.50 -12.12 -24.24
N ILE A 10 -3.41 -11.51 -23.51
CA ILE A 10 -4.43 -12.21 -22.71
C ILE A 10 -5.71 -12.19 -23.52
N LYS A 11 -6.38 -13.32 -23.70
CA LYS A 11 -7.62 -13.44 -24.48
C LYS A 11 -8.64 -14.33 -23.81
N HIS A 12 -9.91 -14.18 -24.26
CA HIS A 12 -11.05 -14.96 -23.76
C HIS A 12 -11.27 -14.83 -22.25
N ALA A 13 -10.82 -13.72 -21.62
CA ALA A 13 -11.15 -13.47 -20.23
C ALA A 13 -12.68 -13.43 -20.06
N ALA A 14 -13.20 -14.15 -19.05
CA ALA A 14 -14.63 -14.10 -18.75
C ALA A 14 -15.08 -12.64 -18.55
N GLU A 15 -14.22 -11.85 -17.91
CA GLU A 15 -14.32 -10.40 -17.89
C GLU A 15 -12.92 -9.77 -17.69
N ILE A 16 -12.71 -8.57 -18.25
CA ILE A 16 -11.66 -7.64 -17.83
C ILE A 16 -12.35 -6.53 -17.04
N VAL A 17 -11.89 -6.27 -15.82
CA VAL A 17 -12.50 -5.25 -14.94
C VAL A 17 -11.44 -4.26 -14.48
N THR A 18 -11.68 -2.98 -14.70
CA THR A 18 -10.75 -1.92 -14.38
C THR A 18 -11.46 -0.60 -14.05
N SER A 19 -10.88 0.22 -13.18
CA SER A 19 -11.16 1.65 -13.18
C SER A 19 -10.46 2.32 -14.35
N THR A 20 -10.76 3.60 -14.60
CA THR A 20 -10.07 4.44 -15.59
C THR A 20 -9.63 5.76 -14.97
N GLY A 21 -8.57 6.36 -15.53
CA GLY A 21 -8.07 7.66 -15.13
C GLY A 21 -6.66 7.64 -14.55
N THR A 22 -6.21 8.83 -14.16
CA THR A 22 -4.83 9.09 -13.70
C THR A 22 -4.77 9.71 -12.29
N THR A 23 -5.92 9.80 -11.63
CA THR A 23 -6.09 10.35 -10.26
C THR A 23 -7.01 9.47 -9.45
N ALA A 24 -7.02 9.63 -8.13
CA ALA A 24 -7.93 8.89 -7.27
C ALA A 24 -9.39 9.17 -7.63
N ARG A 25 -10.21 8.14 -7.62
CA ARG A 25 -11.67 8.24 -7.70
C ARG A 25 -12.26 8.57 -6.34
N LYS A 26 -13.28 9.42 -6.33
CA LYS A 26 -13.89 9.97 -5.12
C LYS A 26 -15.38 9.68 -5.04
N GLY A 27 -15.88 9.58 -3.82
CA GLY A 27 -17.30 9.41 -3.58
C GLY A 27 -17.90 8.27 -4.38
N THR A 28 -19.08 8.50 -4.97
CA THR A 28 -19.79 7.49 -5.76
C THR A 28 -19.03 7.02 -7.01
N ASP A 29 -18.06 7.80 -7.51
CA ASP A 29 -17.27 7.41 -8.68
C ASP A 29 -16.34 6.22 -8.39
N MET A 30 -16.08 5.90 -7.13
CA MET A 30 -15.36 4.67 -6.76
C MET A 30 -16.10 3.39 -7.18
N ASN A 31 -17.41 3.46 -7.43
CA ASN A 31 -18.21 2.34 -7.94
C ASN A 31 -18.18 2.20 -9.47
N ARG A 32 -17.56 3.13 -10.20
CA ARG A 32 -17.52 3.10 -11.66
C ARG A 32 -16.35 2.26 -12.13
N LEU A 33 -16.66 1.04 -12.56
CA LEU A 33 -15.73 0.12 -13.21
C LEU A 33 -16.17 -0.13 -14.65
N GLU A 34 -15.20 -0.21 -15.53
CA GLU A 34 -15.41 -0.76 -16.87
C GLU A 34 -15.32 -2.29 -16.79
N ARG A 35 -16.27 -2.97 -17.45
CA ARG A 35 -16.31 -4.43 -17.56
C ARG A 35 -16.40 -4.82 -19.01
N ILE A 36 -15.44 -5.57 -19.49
CA ILE A 36 -15.37 -6.08 -20.87
C ILE A 36 -15.54 -7.59 -20.81
N ILE A 37 -16.70 -8.08 -21.22
CA ILE A 37 -17.02 -9.50 -21.25
C ILE A 37 -16.39 -10.13 -22.50
N ASP A 38 -15.88 -11.36 -22.39
CA ASP A 38 -15.02 -12.01 -23.39
C ASP A 38 -13.88 -11.07 -23.80
N GLY A 39 -13.18 -10.58 -22.77
CA GLY A 39 -12.17 -9.54 -22.92
C GLY A 39 -10.82 -10.07 -23.40
N ALA A 40 -10.09 -9.19 -24.11
CA ALA A 40 -8.68 -9.41 -24.43
C ALA A 40 -7.88 -8.14 -24.15
N LEU A 41 -6.60 -8.33 -23.83
CA LEU A 41 -5.64 -7.27 -23.54
C LEU A 41 -4.32 -7.60 -24.24
N LEU A 42 -3.79 -6.61 -24.96
CA LEU A 42 -2.47 -6.67 -25.57
C LEU A 42 -1.54 -5.72 -24.82
N ALA A 43 -0.39 -6.24 -24.41
CA ALA A 43 0.71 -5.45 -23.86
C ALA A 43 1.97 -5.64 -24.67
N LYS A 44 2.76 -4.58 -24.83
CA LYS A 44 4.07 -4.58 -25.49
C LYS A 44 5.07 -3.83 -24.63
N ASP A 45 6.24 -4.43 -24.48
CA ASP A 45 7.35 -3.87 -23.69
C ASP A 45 6.94 -3.43 -22.26
N GLY A 46 5.97 -4.17 -21.70
CA GLY A 46 5.46 -3.93 -20.36
C GLY A 46 4.38 -2.84 -20.24
N ILE A 47 3.90 -2.32 -21.36
CA ILE A 47 2.84 -1.29 -21.42
C ILE A 47 1.60 -1.88 -22.11
N VAL A 48 0.41 -1.58 -21.59
CA VAL A 48 -0.86 -1.92 -22.22
C VAL A 48 -0.98 -1.11 -23.51
N GLU A 49 -1.12 -1.79 -24.66
CA GLU A 49 -1.35 -1.12 -25.95
C GLU A 49 -2.83 -1.09 -26.33
N TRP A 50 -3.55 -2.15 -25.98
CA TRP A 50 -4.96 -2.28 -26.34
C TRP A 50 -5.71 -3.14 -25.32
N VAL A 51 -6.97 -2.81 -25.10
CA VAL A 51 -7.92 -3.60 -24.31
C VAL A 51 -9.31 -3.47 -24.94
N GLY A 52 -10.03 -4.60 -25.06
CA GLY A 52 -11.35 -4.65 -25.68
C GLY A 52 -11.93 -6.05 -25.69
N LYS A 53 -12.96 -6.31 -26.50
CA LYS A 53 -13.51 -7.64 -26.65
C LYS A 53 -12.59 -8.51 -27.50
N THR A 54 -12.51 -9.80 -27.20
CA THR A 54 -11.69 -10.75 -27.97
C THR A 54 -12.03 -10.72 -29.50
N ALA A 55 -13.28 -10.55 -29.86
CA ALA A 55 -13.71 -10.46 -31.26
C ALA A 55 -13.24 -9.18 -31.98
N GLU A 56 -12.80 -8.15 -31.23
CA GLU A 56 -12.34 -6.85 -31.74
C GLU A 56 -10.81 -6.75 -31.73
N LEU A 57 -10.11 -7.85 -31.43
CA LEU A 57 -8.65 -7.87 -31.33
C LEU A 57 -8.03 -7.47 -32.68
N PRO A 58 -7.14 -6.46 -32.71
CA PRO A 58 -6.46 -6.06 -33.95
C PRO A 58 -5.53 -7.16 -34.45
N GLU A 59 -5.16 -7.06 -35.76
CA GLU A 59 -4.09 -7.92 -36.28
C GLU A 59 -2.77 -7.64 -35.56
N ILE A 60 -2.14 -8.70 -35.04
CA ILE A 60 -0.90 -8.61 -34.28
C ILE A 60 0.17 -9.53 -34.85
N SER A 61 1.41 -9.09 -34.80
CA SER A 61 2.56 -9.94 -35.08
C SER A 61 2.63 -11.08 -34.06
N ARG A 62 3.00 -12.27 -34.54
CA ARG A 62 3.25 -13.42 -33.65
C ARG A 62 4.69 -13.51 -33.13
N GLU A 63 5.53 -12.59 -33.55
CA GLU A 63 6.92 -12.54 -33.15
C GLU A 63 7.04 -12.12 -31.68
N ASN A 64 7.77 -12.88 -30.88
CA ASN A 64 7.95 -12.66 -29.44
C ASN A 64 6.63 -12.52 -28.63
N LEU A 65 5.56 -13.17 -29.08
CA LEU A 65 4.22 -13.10 -28.49
C LEU A 65 3.98 -14.26 -27.51
N THR A 66 3.80 -13.93 -26.24
CA THR A 66 3.26 -14.84 -25.23
C THR A 66 1.73 -14.73 -25.23
N ILE A 67 1.03 -15.86 -25.32
CA ILE A 67 -0.44 -15.90 -25.31
C ILE A 67 -0.91 -16.60 -24.04
N ILE A 68 -1.84 -15.97 -23.34
CA ILE A 68 -2.54 -16.54 -22.19
C ILE A 68 -4.03 -16.64 -22.55
N ASP A 69 -4.55 -17.85 -22.50
CA ASP A 69 -6.01 -18.07 -22.54
C ASP A 69 -6.54 -17.92 -21.11
N ALA A 70 -7.38 -16.90 -20.89
CA ALA A 70 -8.01 -16.58 -19.61
C ALA A 70 -9.48 -17.02 -19.54
N SER A 71 -9.86 -18.03 -20.34
CA SER A 71 -11.22 -18.58 -20.32
C SER A 71 -11.63 -19.00 -18.91
N GLY A 72 -12.81 -18.51 -18.47
CA GLY A 72 -13.33 -18.77 -17.12
C GLY A 72 -12.66 -17.97 -15.99
N CYS A 73 -11.77 -17.03 -16.32
CA CYS A 73 -11.04 -16.20 -15.38
C CYS A 73 -11.42 -14.72 -15.52
N SER A 74 -11.47 -13.99 -14.41
CA SER A 74 -11.54 -12.53 -14.41
C SER A 74 -10.13 -11.94 -14.41
N VAL A 75 -9.93 -10.85 -15.15
CA VAL A 75 -8.66 -10.13 -15.27
C VAL A 75 -8.83 -8.73 -14.69
N ILE A 76 -7.94 -8.35 -13.77
CA ILE A 76 -7.98 -7.07 -13.03
C ILE A 76 -6.59 -6.45 -12.97
N PRO A 77 -6.46 -5.14 -12.61
CA PRO A 77 -5.17 -4.53 -12.32
C PRO A 77 -4.46 -5.17 -11.12
N GLY A 78 -3.13 -5.09 -11.08
CA GLY A 78 -2.32 -5.47 -9.93
C GLY A 78 -2.68 -4.66 -8.69
N PHE A 79 -2.67 -5.29 -7.51
CA PHE A 79 -2.92 -4.61 -6.25
C PHE A 79 -1.75 -3.71 -5.86
N VAL A 80 -2.09 -2.58 -5.27
CA VAL A 80 -1.15 -1.62 -4.68
C VAL A 80 -1.38 -1.57 -3.17
N ASP A 81 -0.38 -2.00 -2.40
CA ASP A 81 -0.39 -1.87 -0.95
C ASP A 81 0.27 -0.55 -0.56
N SER A 82 -0.54 0.46 -0.33
CA SER A 82 -0.12 1.85 -0.21
C SER A 82 0.34 2.28 1.18
N HIS A 83 0.47 1.33 2.12
CA HIS A 83 0.96 1.60 3.46
C HIS A 83 1.50 0.32 4.12
N THR A 84 2.81 0.21 4.25
CA THR A 84 3.46 -0.86 5.01
C THR A 84 4.75 -0.37 5.68
N HIS A 85 5.20 -1.15 6.68
CA HIS A 85 6.50 -1.00 7.33
C HIS A 85 7.31 -2.29 7.18
N PHE A 86 7.37 -2.86 5.99
CA PHE A 86 7.90 -4.21 5.76
C PHE A 86 9.42 -4.37 5.98
N VAL A 87 10.17 -3.27 6.14
CA VAL A 87 11.62 -3.29 6.42
C VAL A 87 11.87 -3.11 7.91
N PHE A 88 12.03 -4.20 8.63
CA PHE A 88 12.24 -4.20 10.09
C PHE A 88 12.98 -5.45 10.56
N GLY A 89 13.57 -5.36 11.75
CA GLY A 89 14.18 -6.47 12.48
C GLY A 89 13.29 -7.02 13.61
N GLY A 90 13.45 -8.30 13.90
CA GLY A 90 12.75 -8.97 15.00
C GLY A 90 11.27 -9.24 14.74
N TYR A 91 10.66 -9.89 15.74
CA TYR A 91 9.22 -10.23 15.77
C TYR A 91 8.72 -10.08 17.19
N ARG A 92 7.42 -9.84 17.39
CA ARG A 92 6.80 -9.61 18.70
C ARG A 92 5.58 -10.53 18.96
N PRO A 93 5.65 -11.85 18.71
CA PRO A 93 4.51 -12.76 18.88
C PRO A 93 4.07 -12.89 20.33
N GLU A 94 5.00 -12.85 21.29
CA GLU A 94 4.67 -12.91 22.73
C GLU A 94 3.92 -11.65 23.19
N GLU A 95 4.33 -10.47 22.73
CA GLU A 95 3.63 -9.22 22.99
C GLU A 95 2.21 -9.24 22.44
N PHE A 96 2.03 -9.75 21.21
CA PHE A 96 0.70 -9.93 20.63
C PHE A 96 -0.18 -10.82 21.52
N PHE A 97 0.37 -11.92 22.02
CA PHE A 97 -0.35 -12.81 22.94
C PHE A 97 -0.70 -12.14 24.28
N TRP A 98 0.24 -11.39 24.89
CA TRP A 98 -0.03 -10.65 26.12
C TRP A 98 -1.17 -9.66 25.95
N ARG A 99 -1.18 -8.94 24.83
CA ARG A 99 -2.24 -8.00 24.50
C ARG A 99 -3.60 -8.70 24.34
N LEU A 100 -3.64 -9.82 23.64
CA LEU A 100 -4.86 -10.63 23.52
C LEU A 100 -5.38 -11.14 24.87
N SER A 101 -4.47 -11.42 25.81
CA SER A 101 -4.78 -11.86 27.16
C SER A 101 -5.20 -10.72 28.10
N GLY A 102 -5.25 -9.48 27.60
CA GLY A 102 -5.68 -8.31 28.37
C GLY A 102 -4.59 -7.68 29.22
N THR A 103 -3.31 -8.02 28.99
CA THR A 103 -2.19 -7.37 29.70
C THR A 103 -2.20 -5.87 29.39
N PRO A 104 -2.16 -4.98 30.43
CA PRO A 104 -2.13 -3.55 30.22
C PRO A 104 -0.90 -3.11 29.42
N TYR A 105 -1.07 -2.09 28.58
CA TYR A 105 0.02 -1.60 27.71
C TYR A 105 1.29 -1.19 28.49
N LEU A 106 1.12 -0.55 29.65
CA LEU A 106 2.27 -0.17 30.51
C LEU A 106 3.06 -1.39 30.98
N GLU A 107 2.37 -2.48 31.34
CA GLU A 107 3.03 -3.74 31.72
C GLU A 107 3.77 -4.39 30.53
N ILE A 108 3.21 -4.28 29.32
CA ILE A 108 3.91 -4.72 28.11
C ILE A 108 5.20 -3.94 27.91
N LEU A 109 5.17 -2.61 28.11
CA LEU A 109 6.37 -1.77 28.03
C LEU A 109 7.41 -2.14 29.10
N GLU A 110 6.98 -2.38 30.35
CA GLU A 110 7.86 -2.81 31.46
C GLU A 110 8.53 -4.15 31.18
N ARG A 111 7.86 -5.03 30.44
CA ARG A 111 8.43 -6.31 29.97
C ARG A 111 9.40 -6.14 28.78
N GLY A 112 9.64 -4.91 28.32
CA GLY A 112 10.50 -4.60 27.17
C GLY A 112 9.81 -4.72 25.82
N GLY A 113 8.49 -4.75 25.77
CA GLY A 113 7.68 -4.72 24.56
C GLY A 113 7.56 -3.30 23.95
N GLY A 114 6.67 -3.17 22.99
CA GLY A 114 6.42 -1.92 22.28
C GLY A 114 7.36 -1.68 21.10
N ILE A 115 7.20 -0.52 20.45
CA ILE A 115 7.94 -0.15 19.25
C ILE A 115 9.46 -0.19 19.45
N LEU A 116 9.94 0.15 20.65
CA LEU A 116 11.37 0.18 20.98
C LEU A 116 12.04 -1.21 20.90
N ASN A 117 11.29 -2.29 21.09
CA ASN A 117 11.80 -3.64 20.89
C ASN A 117 12.14 -3.87 19.41
N THR A 118 11.24 -3.48 18.51
CA THR A 118 11.50 -3.54 17.06
C THR A 118 12.64 -2.61 16.66
N VAL A 119 12.70 -1.40 17.21
CA VAL A 119 13.79 -0.45 16.95
C VAL A 119 15.14 -1.07 17.31
N LYS A 120 15.28 -1.61 18.51
CA LYS A 120 16.51 -2.28 18.97
C LYS A 120 16.90 -3.45 18.04
N ALA A 121 15.92 -4.27 17.67
CA ALA A 121 16.17 -5.40 16.78
C ALA A 121 16.58 -4.93 15.36
N THR A 122 15.98 -3.86 14.85
CA THR A 122 16.31 -3.29 13.53
C THR A 122 17.70 -2.67 13.53
N GLN A 123 18.05 -1.90 14.58
CA GLN A 123 19.38 -1.32 14.75
C GLN A 123 20.50 -2.36 14.88
N SER A 124 20.18 -3.58 15.30
CA SER A 124 21.15 -4.67 15.43
C SER A 124 21.34 -5.48 14.14
N MET A 125 20.55 -5.24 13.10
CA MET A 125 20.70 -5.91 11.81
C MET A 125 21.80 -5.27 10.97
N ASP A 126 22.53 -6.09 10.24
CA ASP A 126 23.33 -5.58 9.13
C ASP A 126 22.48 -5.42 7.86
N TYR A 127 23.07 -4.79 6.86
CA TYR A 127 22.41 -4.50 5.59
C TYR A 127 21.90 -5.76 4.89
N ASP A 128 22.71 -6.82 4.81
CA ASP A 128 22.39 -8.03 4.06
C ASP A 128 21.24 -8.80 4.71
N ALA A 129 21.25 -8.94 6.03
CA ALA A 129 20.15 -9.56 6.78
C ALA A 129 18.85 -8.78 6.63
N MET A 130 18.90 -7.45 6.66
CA MET A 130 17.73 -6.57 6.46
C MET A 130 17.19 -6.71 5.04
N PHE A 131 18.06 -6.71 4.03
CA PHE A 131 17.69 -6.89 2.63
C PHE A 131 17.03 -8.24 2.38
N GLU A 132 17.63 -9.34 2.82
CA GLU A 132 17.10 -10.70 2.64
C GLU A 132 15.74 -10.87 3.34
N SER A 133 15.59 -10.36 4.56
CA SER A 133 14.36 -10.44 5.30
C SER A 133 13.22 -9.66 4.62
N ALA A 134 13.50 -8.45 4.15
CA ALA A 134 12.55 -7.62 3.43
C ALA A 134 12.20 -8.21 2.06
N SER A 135 13.18 -8.78 1.34
CA SER A 135 12.93 -9.44 0.05
C SER A 135 11.94 -10.60 0.17
N ARG A 136 12.12 -11.49 1.17
CA ARG A 136 11.17 -12.60 1.41
C ARG A 136 9.75 -12.11 1.70
N ARG A 137 9.60 -10.99 2.42
CA ARG A 137 8.28 -10.40 2.67
C ARG A 137 7.63 -9.87 1.39
N LEU A 138 8.43 -9.32 0.48
CA LEU A 138 7.93 -8.91 -0.84
C LEU A 138 7.53 -10.10 -1.71
N ASP A 139 8.26 -11.23 -1.65
CA ASP A 139 7.86 -12.47 -2.32
C ASP A 139 6.49 -12.94 -1.85
N ASP A 140 6.25 -12.93 -0.53
CA ASP A 140 4.96 -13.31 0.05
C ASP A 140 3.84 -12.36 -0.38
N MET A 141 4.09 -11.05 -0.44
CA MET A 141 3.13 -10.06 -0.93
C MET A 141 2.82 -10.26 -2.43
N LEU A 142 3.83 -10.56 -3.24
CA LEU A 142 3.67 -10.85 -4.67
C LEU A 142 2.72 -12.02 -4.90
N LEU A 143 2.82 -13.08 -4.09
CA LEU A 143 1.91 -14.24 -4.15
C LEU A 143 0.45 -13.88 -3.82
N MET A 144 0.21 -12.77 -3.12
CA MET A 144 -1.13 -12.21 -2.84
C MET A 144 -1.64 -11.27 -3.94
N GLY A 145 -0.84 -11.01 -4.99
CA GLY A 145 -1.19 -10.12 -6.10
C GLY A 145 -0.72 -8.67 -5.93
N VAL A 146 0.08 -8.36 -4.93
CA VAL A 146 0.67 -7.03 -4.75
C VAL A 146 1.78 -6.83 -5.78
N THR A 147 1.63 -5.85 -6.65
CA THR A 147 2.61 -5.51 -7.68
C THR A 147 3.40 -4.24 -7.38
N THR A 148 2.89 -3.43 -6.46
CA THR A 148 3.52 -2.20 -5.96
C THR A 148 3.23 -2.06 -4.47
N VAL A 149 4.23 -1.68 -3.68
CA VAL A 149 4.13 -1.50 -2.23
C VAL A 149 4.80 -0.21 -1.79
N GLU A 150 4.19 0.50 -0.85
CA GLU A 150 4.90 1.53 -0.10
C GLU A 150 5.67 0.90 1.05
N GLY A 151 6.95 1.23 1.18
CA GLY A 151 7.77 0.88 2.33
C GLY A 151 8.11 2.12 3.14
N LYS A 152 7.76 2.13 4.43
CA LYS A 152 8.12 3.19 5.36
C LYS A 152 9.33 2.76 6.20
N SER A 153 10.28 3.66 6.45
CA SER A 153 11.29 3.52 7.50
C SER A 153 10.64 3.72 8.89
N GLY A 154 11.38 4.14 9.89
CA GLY A 154 10.79 4.50 11.20
C GLY A 154 11.00 3.46 12.30
N TYR A 155 11.81 2.46 12.03
CA TYR A 155 12.31 1.54 13.06
C TYR A 155 13.81 1.70 13.32
N GLY A 156 14.44 2.71 12.70
CA GLY A 156 15.80 3.13 13.05
C GLY A 156 15.79 4.10 14.21
N LEU A 157 15.07 5.19 14.07
CA LEU A 157 15.00 6.34 14.96
C LEU A 157 16.38 6.96 15.26
N ASP A 158 17.38 6.61 14.47
CA ASP A 158 18.72 7.18 14.45
C ASP A 158 19.18 7.45 13.01
N PHE A 159 20.32 8.11 12.87
CA PHE A 159 20.82 8.54 11.58
C PHE A 159 21.15 7.37 10.63
N ASP A 160 21.95 6.42 11.13
CA ASP A 160 22.50 5.36 10.29
C ASP A 160 21.44 4.33 9.89
N THR A 161 20.59 3.93 10.84
CA THR A 161 19.60 2.87 10.61
C THR A 161 18.45 3.35 9.74
N GLU A 162 17.98 4.61 9.89
CA GLU A 162 16.95 5.18 9.00
C GLU A 162 17.45 5.22 7.55
N LEU A 163 18.66 5.71 7.31
CA LEU A 163 19.27 5.72 5.97
C LEU A 163 19.51 4.29 5.44
N MET A 164 19.86 3.35 6.31
CA MET A 164 20.03 1.94 5.91
C MET A 164 18.71 1.31 5.48
N GLN A 165 17.61 1.54 6.20
CA GLN A 165 16.27 1.07 5.80
C GLN A 165 15.89 1.60 4.40
N LEU A 166 16.07 2.90 4.15
CA LEU A 166 15.83 3.50 2.84
C LEU A 166 16.74 2.91 1.76
N LYS A 167 18.02 2.70 2.05
CA LYS A 167 18.97 2.07 1.11
C LYS A 167 18.54 0.66 0.74
N VAL A 168 18.05 -0.13 1.68
CA VAL A 168 17.48 -1.47 1.43
C VAL A 168 16.27 -1.36 0.51
N MET A 169 15.33 -0.44 0.78
CA MET A 169 14.16 -0.21 -0.08
C MET A 169 14.55 0.19 -1.51
N GLY A 170 15.51 1.11 -1.66
CA GLY A 170 16.03 1.52 -2.97
C GLY A 170 16.65 0.36 -3.73
N LYS A 171 17.43 -0.51 -3.05
CA LYS A 171 17.98 -1.70 -3.67
C LYS A 171 16.91 -2.70 -4.07
N LEU A 172 15.92 -2.94 -3.20
CA LEU A 172 14.78 -3.81 -3.52
C LEU A 172 14.01 -3.29 -4.72
N ASN A 173 13.71 -1.99 -4.78
CA ASN A 173 13.04 -1.40 -5.94
C ASN A 173 13.80 -1.60 -7.25
N ALA A 174 15.12 -1.68 -7.19
CA ALA A 174 15.97 -1.89 -8.38
C ALA A 174 16.04 -3.35 -8.84
N VAL A 175 15.87 -4.34 -7.93
CA VAL A 175 16.14 -5.75 -8.25
C VAL A 175 14.94 -6.68 -8.03
N HIS A 176 13.96 -6.31 -7.22
CA HIS A 176 12.79 -7.12 -6.93
C HIS A 176 11.67 -6.91 -7.97
N THR A 177 10.83 -7.90 -8.15
CA THR A 177 9.68 -7.85 -9.05
C THR A 177 8.62 -6.85 -8.59
N VAL A 178 8.30 -6.81 -7.30
CA VAL A 178 7.40 -5.81 -6.71
C VAL A 178 8.08 -4.44 -6.73
N GLU A 179 7.39 -3.44 -7.25
CA GLU A 179 7.85 -2.06 -7.18
C GLU A 179 7.72 -1.53 -5.74
N VAL A 180 8.81 -0.98 -5.22
CA VAL A 180 8.83 -0.39 -3.87
C VAL A 180 8.83 1.13 -3.98
N VAL A 181 7.92 1.80 -3.25
CA VAL A 181 7.87 3.26 -3.10
C VAL A 181 8.39 3.62 -1.71
N PRO A 182 9.63 4.13 -1.58
CA PRO A 182 10.23 4.41 -0.28
C PRO A 182 9.69 5.69 0.35
N THR A 183 9.30 5.60 1.62
CA THR A 183 8.85 6.70 2.47
C THR A 183 9.75 6.82 3.69
N PHE A 184 10.32 8.01 3.91
CA PHE A 184 11.02 8.32 5.14
C PHE A 184 10.04 8.57 6.28
N MET A 185 10.22 7.90 7.41
CA MET A 185 9.39 8.05 8.60
C MET A 185 10.20 8.06 9.90
N GLY A 186 11.31 8.78 9.95
CA GLY A 186 12.08 8.94 11.20
C GLY A 186 11.27 9.51 12.37
N ALA A 187 10.14 10.15 12.08
CA ALA A 187 9.17 10.64 13.05
C ALA A 187 8.06 9.59 13.36
N HIS A 188 8.42 8.34 13.60
CA HIS A 188 7.50 7.26 13.98
C HIS A 188 7.33 7.14 15.49
N ALA A 189 8.38 7.39 16.26
CA ALA A 189 8.36 7.47 17.72
C ALA A 189 9.51 8.36 18.22
N ILE A 190 9.46 8.77 19.47
CA ILE A 190 10.56 9.52 20.11
C ILE A 190 11.52 8.52 20.75
N PRO A 191 12.79 8.45 20.30
CA PRO A 191 13.75 7.50 20.85
C PRO A 191 14.13 7.86 22.30
N PRO A 192 14.56 6.88 23.14
CA PRO A 192 14.81 7.08 24.56
C PRO A 192 15.78 8.22 24.89
N LYS A 193 16.80 8.45 24.04
CA LYS A 193 17.77 9.54 24.23
C LYS A 193 17.15 10.95 24.20
N TYR A 194 15.94 11.06 23.59
CA TYR A 194 15.16 12.31 23.51
C TYR A 194 13.92 12.30 24.41
N HIS A 195 13.78 11.34 25.32
CA HIS A 195 12.63 11.30 26.23
C HIS A 195 12.47 12.63 27.00
N GLY A 196 11.28 13.22 26.95
CA GLY A 196 11.00 14.56 27.49
C GLY A 196 11.57 15.74 26.70
N ARG A 197 12.25 15.48 25.57
CA ARG A 197 12.86 16.49 24.70
C ARG A 197 12.45 16.28 23.23
N GLY A 198 11.14 16.14 22.98
CA GLY A 198 10.62 15.87 21.64
C GLY A 198 11.00 16.94 20.61
N ASP A 199 11.06 18.20 21.00
CA ASP A 199 11.46 19.29 20.11
C ASP A 199 12.93 19.21 19.67
N ASP A 200 13.82 18.68 20.54
CA ASP A 200 15.22 18.43 20.15
C ASP A 200 15.29 17.31 19.10
N TYR A 201 14.42 16.28 19.23
CA TYR A 201 14.34 15.23 18.21
C TYR A 201 13.76 15.75 16.88
N VAL A 202 12.77 16.61 16.94
CA VAL A 202 12.24 17.30 15.74
C VAL A 202 13.35 18.14 15.07
N THR A 203 14.17 18.83 15.87
CA THR A 203 15.30 19.59 15.35
C THR A 203 16.32 18.68 14.67
N PHE A 204 16.68 17.56 15.29
CA PHE A 204 17.57 16.56 14.70
C PHE A 204 17.02 16.02 13.37
N ILE A 205 15.71 15.70 13.32
CA ILE A 205 15.06 15.23 12.06
C ILE A 205 15.19 16.30 10.98
N VAL A 206 14.87 17.55 11.29
CA VAL A 206 14.80 18.64 10.30
C VAL A 206 16.19 19.09 9.84
N GLU A 207 17.15 19.22 10.76
CA GLU A 207 18.44 19.83 10.47
C GLU A 207 19.53 18.83 10.05
N GLU A 208 19.41 17.56 10.46
CA GLU A 208 20.43 16.55 10.18
C GLU A 208 19.88 15.41 9.30
N LEU A 209 18.76 14.80 9.68
CA LEU A 209 18.30 13.57 9.06
C LEU A 209 17.62 13.81 7.70
N LEU A 210 16.70 14.78 7.58
CA LEU A 210 16.03 15.11 6.32
C LEU A 210 17.01 15.54 5.20
N PRO A 211 18.01 16.38 5.43
CA PRO A 211 19.01 16.69 4.43
C PRO A 211 19.75 15.44 3.92
N ALA A 212 20.15 14.53 4.81
CA ALA A 212 20.83 13.29 4.44
C ALA A 212 19.90 12.33 3.64
N VAL A 213 18.63 12.25 4.01
CA VAL A 213 17.61 11.48 3.29
C VAL A 213 17.46 12.01 1.84
N VAL A 214 17.41 13.32 1.67
CA VAL A 214 17.30 13.94 0.33
C VAL A 214 18.58 13.75 -0.46
N GLU A 215 19.75 13.88 0.16
CA GLU A 215 21.05 13.61 -0.50
C GLU A 215 21.13 12.16 -0.99
N GLN A 216 20.56 11.20 -0.23
CA GLN A 216 20.50 9.79 -0.61
C GLN A 216 19.64 9.55 -1.87
N SER A 217 18.69 10.46 -2.17
CA SER A 217 17.83 10.44 -3.37
C SER A 217 17.04 9.15 -3.56
N ILE A 218 16.59 8.49 -2.47
CA ILE A 218 15.82 7.26 -2.48
C ILE A 218 14.37 7.50 -2.05
N ALA A 219 14.16 8.20 -0.93
CA ALA A 219 12.83 8.48 -0.42
C ALA A 219 12.08 9.45 -1.34
N GLU A 220 10.80 9.17 -1.60
CA GLU A 220 9.90 10.03 -2.36
C GLU A 220 8.93 10.78 -1.47
N PHE A 221 8.69 10.25 -0.26
CA PHE A 221 7.75 10.77 0.70
C PHE A 221 8.41 10.95 2.07
N CYS A 222 7.83 11.84 2.88
CA CYS A 222 8.03 11.93 4.31
C CYS A 222 6.70 11.73 5.02
N ASP A 223 6.70 10.89 6.06
CA ASP A 223 5.54 10.60 6.90
C ASP A 223 5.85 10.87 8.37
N VAL A 224 4.84 11.27 9.14
CA VAL A 224 4.95 11.57 10.56
C VAL A 224 3.78 10.95 11.32
N PHE A 225 4.04 10.31 12.45
CA PHE A 225 2.99 9.85 13.35
C PHE A 225 2.43 11.00 14.19
N CYS A 226 1.43 11.67 13.65
CA CYS A 226 0.72 12.78 14.29
C CYS A 226 -0.30 12.25 15.30
N GLU A 227 0.12 12.07 16.54
CA GLU A 227 -0.72 11.47 17.56
C GLU A 227 -0.39 12.02 18.95
N LYS A 228 -1.40 12.07 19.83
CA LYS A 228 -1.24 12.51 21.20
C LYS A 228 -0.22 11.64 21.94
N GLY A 229 0.83 12.27 22.45
CA GLY A 229 1.90 11.58 23.16
C GLY A 229 3.03 11.08 22.27
N VAL A 230 2.96 11.29 20.93
CA VAL A 230 4.03 11.01 19.97
C VAL A 230 4.51 12.32 19.36
N PHE A 231 3.97 12.76 18.22
CA PHE A 231 4.28 14.08 17.66
C PHE A 231 3.02 14.95 17.63
N SER A 232 3.13 16.17 18.17
CA SER A 232 2.03 17.15 18.13
C SER A 232 1.77 17.63 16.70
N VAL A 233 0.60 18.25 16.49
CA VAL A 233 0.25 18.87 15.20
C VAL A 233 1.30 19.89 14.76
N ASP A 234 1.85 20.70 15.67
CA ASP A 234 2.86 21.70 15.35
C ASP A 234 4.23 21.07 15.03
N GLN A 235 4.63 20.02 15.76
CA GLN A 235 5.83 19.26 15.46
C GLN A 235 5.72 18.57 14.10
N THR A 236 4.58 17.95 13.81
CA THR A 236 4.27 17.32 12.53
C THR A 236 4.31 18.34 11.39
N ARG A 237 3.70 19.53 11.59
CA ARG A 237 3.73 20.62 10.62
C ARG A 237 5.17 21.05 10.33
N LYS A 238 6.00 21.25 11.35
CA LYS A 238 7.41 21.65 11.20
C LYS A 238 8.20 20.64 10.36
N ILE A 239 8.05 19.35 10.64
CA ILE A 239 8.76 18.28 9.91
C ILE A 239 8.29 18.21 8.45
N LEU A 240 6.97 18.17 8.21
CA LEU A 240 6.42 18.00 6.87
C LEU A 240 6.57 19.25 5.98
N GLN A 241 6.61 20.45 6.57
CA GLN A 241 6.97 21.66 5.82
C GLN A 241 8.42 21.59 5.37
N ALA A 242 9.36 21.29 6.27
CA ALA A 242 10.78 21.14 5.94
C ALA A 242 10.99 20.04 4.87
N ALA A 243 10.31 18.90 4.99
CA ALA A 243 10.37 17.83 4.00
C ALA A 243 9.87 18.29 2.63
N GLY A 244 8.76 19.03 2.59
CA GLY A 244 8.22 19.60 1.35
C GLY A 244 9.12 20.65 0.71
N ASP A 245 9.77 21.50 1.50
CA ASP A 245 10.73 22.50 1.02
C ASP A 245 11.98 21.83 0.39
N LEU A 246 12.29 20.62 0.84
CA LEU A 246 13.34 19.76 0.29
C LEU A 246 12.88 18.86 -0.86
N GLY A 247 11.61 18.95 -1.29
CA GLY A 247 11.06 18.24 -2.46
C GLY A 247 10.41 16.88 -2.16
N LEU A 248 10.32 16.44 -0.91
CA LEU A 248 9.60 15.22 -0.55
C LEU A 248 8.08 15.46 -0.52
N LYS A 249 7.30 14.52 -1.03
CA LYS A 249 5.84 14.51 -0.87
C LYS A 249 5.46 14.15 0.58
N ARG A 250 4.30 14.58 1.02
CA ARG A 250 3.86 14.48 2.42
C ARG A 250 2.82 13.40 2.59
N LYS A 251 2.94 12.65 3.69
CA LYS A 251 1.94 11.71 4.21
C LYS A 251 1.82 11.90 5.73
N ILE A 252 0.73 11.44 6.33
CA ILE A 252 0.52 11.56 7.78
C ILE A 252 -0.17 10.29 8.29
N HIS A 253 0.39 9.66 9.34
CA HIS A 253 -0.40 8.80 10.22
C HIS A 253 -1.26 9.73 11.08
N ALA A 254 -2.56 9.66 10.93
CA ALA A 254 -3.50 10.67 11.43
C ALA A 254 -4.64 10.06 12.25
N ASP A 255 -4.88 10.61 13.43
CA ASP A 255 -6.09 10.34 14.22
C ASP A 255 -6.35 8.83 14.41
N GLU A 256 -5.30 8.07 14.71
CA GLU A 256 -5.39 6.62 14.92
C GLU A 256 -5.97 6.31 16.30
N ILE A 257 -5.41 6.91 17.37
CA ILE A 257 -5.75 6.60 18.75
C ILE A 257 -6.80 7.59 19.27
N VAL A 258 -6.58 8.89 19.03
CA VAL A 258 -7.53 9.94 19.41
C VAL A 258 -7.74 10.93 18.26
N SER A 259 -8.88 11.65 18.27
CA SER A 259 -9.08 12.78 17.36
C SER A 259 -8.12 13.90 17.76
N PHE A 260 -7.12 14.16 16.92
CA PHE A 260 -6.00 15.04 17.29
C PHE A 260 -5.76 16.17 16.28
N GLY A 261 -6.43 16.12 15.12
CA GLY A 261 -6.32 17.13 14.05
C GLY A 261 -5.32 16.75 12.96
N GLY A 262 -4.92 15.47 12.89
CA GLY A 262 -4.02 14.96 11.84
C GLY A 262 -4.65 15.03 10.45
N ALA A 263 -5.94 14.74 10.32
CA ALA A 263 -6.68 14.82 9.06
C ALA A 263 -6.79 16.26 8.56
N GLU A 264 -7.07 17.22 9.43
CA GLU A 264 -7.10 18.65 9.11
C GLU A 264 -5.71 19.13 8.65
N LEU A 265 -4.64 18.71 9.36
CA LEU A 265 -3.27 19.05 9.00
C LEU A 265 -2.89 18.47 7.64
N ALA A 266 -3.30 17.24 7.34
CA ALA A 266 -3.07 16.62 6.03
C ALA A 266 -3.67 17.46 4.89
N ALA A 267 -4.89 17.93 5.08
CA ALA A 267 -5.57 18.83 4.14
C ALA A 267 -4.86 20.19 4.03
N GLU A 268 -4.45 20.77 5.16
CA GLU A 268 -3.74 22.05 5.22
C GLU A 268 -2.42 22.00 4.42
N LEU A 269 -1.64 20.92 4.61
CA LEU A 269 -0.32 20.76 3.98
C LEU A 269 -0.39 20.18 2.56
N GLY A 270 -1.56 19.82 2.05
CA GLY A 270 -1.70 19.16 0.76
C GLY A 270 -0.97 17.82 0.73
N ALA A 271 -1.13 17.02 1.78
CA ALA A 271 -0.57 15.67 1.82
C ALA A 271 -1.18 14.79 0.72
N VAL A 272 -0.40 13.85 0.19
CA VAL A 272 -0.90 12.90 -0.83
C VAL A 272 -1.90 11.94 -0.20
N SER A 273 -1.61 11.46 1.01
CA SER A 273 -2.56 10.67 1.80
C SER A 273 -2.48 11.00 3.29
N ALA A 274 -3.56 10.71 3.99
CA ALA A 274 -3.60 10.59 5.43
C ALA A 274 -4.12 9.19 5.78
N ASP A 275 -3.43 8.53 6.68
CA ASP A 275 -3.53 7.10 6.88
C ASP A 275 -4.08 6.80 8.29
N HIS A 276 -4.73 5.65 8.52
CA HIS A 276 -5.50 5.22 9.71
C HIS A 276 -6.88 5.85 9.83
N LEU A 277 -7.00 7.08 10.30
CA LEU A 277 -8.23 7.88 10.36
C LEU A 277 -9.36 7.30 11.23
N LEU A 278 -9.03 6.45 12.23
CA LEU A 278 -10.03 5.79 13.08
C LEU A 278 -10.87 6.81 13.84
N GLN A 279 -10.23 7.90 14.28
CA GLN A 279 -10.82 8.97 15.10
C GLN A 279 -10.91 10.31 14.36
N ALA A 280 -10.70 10.33 13.03
CA ALA A 280 -10.74 11.56 12.25
C ALA A 280 -12.08 12.29 12.42
N SER A 281 -12.03 13.62 12.58
CA SER A 281 -13.22 14.46 12.73
C SER A 281 -14.00 14.58 11.42
N ASP A 282 -15.27 14.95 11.50
CA ASP A 282 -16.09 15.24 10.30
C ASP A 282 -15.48 16.39 9.48
N LYS A 283 -14.92 17.39 10.18
CA LYS A 283 -14.22 18.50 9.53
C LYS A 283 -12.96 18.01 8.81
N GLY A 284 -12.13 17.20 9.45
CA GLY A 284 -10.92 16.65 8.85
C GLY A 284 -11.23 15.83 7.59
N ILE A 285 -12.25 14.97 7.63
CA ILE A 285 -12.70 14.20 6.47
C ILE A 285 -13.18 15.13 5.34
N ALA A 286 -13.97 16.15 5.64
CA ALA A 286 -14.45 17.11 4.65
C ALA A 286 -13.29 17.93 4.04
N ASP A 287 -12.36 18.39 4.86
CA ASP A 287 -11.19 19.15 4.41
C ASP A 287 -10.30 18.29 3.49
N MET A 288 -10.06 17.03 3.83
CA MET A 288 -9.32 16.08 2.99
C MET A 288 -9.99 15.86 1.64
N ALA A 289 -11.32 15.64 1.63
CA ALA A 289 -12.09 15.45 0.40
C ALA A 289 -12.03 16.69 -0.53
N ALA A 290 -12.04 17.91 0.05
CA ALA A 290 -11.94 19.17 -0.67
C ALA A 290 -10.54 19.44 -1.24
N ARG A 291 -9.50 18.80 -0.69
CA ARG A 291 -8.09 18.99 -1.06
C ARG A 291 -7.47 17.80 -1.77
N ASP A 292 -8.27 16.85 -2.22
CA ASP A 292 -7.83 15.64 -2.94
C ASP A 292 -6.84 14.76 -2.15
N VAL A 293 -6.86 14.82 -0.82
CA VAL A 293 -6.06 13.95 0.04
C VAL A 293 -6.71 12.56 0.07
N VAL A 294 -5.96 11.53 -0.27
CA VAL A 294 -6.44 10.15 -0.22
C VAL A 294 -6.53 9.68 1.22
N ALA A 295 -7.68 9.17 1.63
CA ALA A 295 -7.87 8.53 2.92
C ALA A 295 -7.45 7.05 2.82
N THR A 296 -6.31 6.68 3.38
CA THR A 296 -5.85 5.29 3.41
C THR A 296 -6.28 4.64 4.70
N VAL A 297 -7.24 3.72 4.64
CA VAL A 297 -7.75 3.02 5.83
C VAL A 297 -7.15 1.62 5.95
N LEU A 298 -6.90 1.20 7.20
CA LEU A 298 -6.05 0.06 7.56
C LEU A 298 -6.84 -0.94 8.43
N PRO A 299 -7.86 -1.63 7.87
CA PRO A 299 -8.79 -2.41 8.67
C PRO A 299 -8.17 -3.65 9.33
N ILE A 300 -7.05 -4.20 8.83
CA ILE A 300 -6.39 -5.33 9.49
C ILE A 300 -5.79 -4.88 10.82
N THR A 301 -5.21 -3.69 10.87
CA THR A 301 -4.65 -3.10 12.11
C THR A 301 -5.74 -2.89 13.15
N ALA A 302 -6.86 -2.25 12.78
CA ALA A 302 -8.00 -2.08 13.67
C ALA A 302 -8.52 -3.44 14.20
N PHE A 303 -8.60 -4.46 13.33
CA PHE A 303 -8.97 -5.82 13.72
C PHE A 303 -7.98 -6.42 14.72
N CYS A 304 -6.68 -6.37 14.46
CA CYS A 304 -5.64 -6.93 15.33
C CYS A 304 -5.57 -6.23 16.69
N LEU A 305 -5.86 -4.93 16.72
CA LEU A 305 -5.90 -4.12 17.94
C LEU A 305 -7.25 -4.21 18.67
N LYS A 306 -8.28 -4.80 18.06
CA LYS A 306 -9.67 -4.81 18.54
C LYS A 306 -10.26 -3.40 18.70
N GLU A 307 -9.83 -2.49 17.82
CA GLU A 307 -10.29 -1.11 17.80
C GLU A 307 -11.50 -0.94 16.87
N LYS A 308 -12.16 0.22 16.98
CA LYS A 308 -13.20 0.61 16.02
C LYS A 308 -12.56 0.88 14.66
N TYR A 309 -13.26 0.48 13.61
CA TYR A 309 -12.81 0.75 12.25
C TYR A 309 -12.97 2.24 11.88
N ALA A 310 -12.10 2.72 10.99
CA ALA A 310 -12.26 4.02 10.35
C ALA A 310 -13.61 4.08 9.63
N ARG A 311 -14.20 5.27 9.59
CA ARG A 311 -15.54 5.53 9.02
C ARG A 311 -15.50 5.56 7.48
N ALA A 312 -15.06 4.47 6.86
CA ALA A 312 -14.83 4.36 5.42
C ALA A 312 -16.06 4.74 4.58
N ARG A 313 -17.25 4.26 4.98
CA ARG A 313 -18.50 4.62 4.30
C ARG A 313 -18.77 6.13 4.38
N TRP A 314 -18.56 6.75 5.55
CA TRP A 314 -18.70 8.18 5.75
C TRP A 314 -17.72 8.99 4.89
N ILE A 315 -16.48 8.54 4.78
CA ILE A 315 -15.45 9.18 3.92
C ILE A 315 -15.93 9.22 2.47
N ILE A 316 -16.39 8.07 1.93
CA ILE A 316 -16.86 7.98 0.55
C ILE A 316 -18.13 8.80 0.34
N ASP A 317 -19.12 8.70 1.23
CA ASP A 317 -20.39 9.39 1.12
C ASP A 317 -20.24 10.93 1.20
N ASN A 318 -19.16 11.40 1.81
CA ASN A 318 -18.80 12.83 1.84
C ASN A 318 -17.82 13.25 0.72
N GLY A 319 -17.71 12.46 -0.34
CA GLY A 319 -16.95 12.81 -1.53
C GLY A 319 -15.43 12.57 -1.41
N GLY A 320 -14.97 11.85 -0.40
CA GLY A 320 -13.56 11.50 -0.23
C GLY A 320 -13.11 10.39 -1.18
N ALA A 321 -11.80 10.37 -1.47
CA ALA A 321 -11.11 9.24 -2.09
C ALA A 321 -10.61 8.31 -1.01
N LEU A 322 -10.90 7.00 -1.12
CA LEU A 322 -10.47 6.00 -0.15
C LEU A 322 -9.53 4.99 -0.80
N ALA A 323 -8.41 4.71 -0.16
CA ALA A 323 -7.52 3.60 -0.44
C ALA A 323 -7.55 2.59 0.72
N LEU A 324 -7.19 1.35 0.43
CA LEU A 324 -7.05 0.25 1.39
C LEU A 324 -5.60 -0.22 1.39
N ALA A 325 -5.04 -0.44 2.57
CA ALA A 325 -3.70 -0.98 2.72
C ALA A 325 -3.60 -1.91 3.94
N THR A 326 -2.53 -2.70 4.00
CA THR A 326 -2.39 -3.73 5.04
C THR A 326 -1.87 -3.19 6.36
N ASP A 327 -1.06 -2.13 6.32
CA ASP A 327 -0.24 -1.69 7.46
C ASP A 327 0.64 -2.82 8.00
N TYR A 328 1.20 -3.63 7.10
CA TYR A 328 2.05 -4.73 7.52
C TYR A 328 3.24 -4.25 8.34
N ASN A 329 3.25 -4.60 9.62
CA ASN A 329 4.27 -4.18 10.57
C ASN A 329 4.39 -5.21 11.72
N PRO A 330 5.51 -5.25 12.47
CA PRO A 330 5.74 -6.27 13.50
C PRO A 330 4.98 -6.03 14.81
N GLY A 331 4.33 -4.89 14.97
CA GLY A 331 3.72 -4.48 16.24
C GLY A 331 2.22 -4.63 16.31
N SER A 332 1.51 -3.91 15.48
CA SER A 332 0.06 -3.83 15.47
C SER A 332 -0.59 -4.75 14.44
N CYS A 333 0.10 -5.04 13.33
CA CYS A 333 -0.48 -5.80 12.22
C CYS A 333 0.57 -6.67 11.51
N PHE A 334 0.83 -7.88 11.99
CA PHE A 334 1.73 -8.81 11.32
C PHE A 334 0.99 -9.63 10.26
N SER A 335 0.38 -8.94 9.29
CA SER A 335 -0.37 -9.56 8.20
C SER A 335 -0.35 -8.71 6.94
N HIS A 336 0.14 -9.29 5.85
CA HIS A 336 0.06 -8.73 4.48
C HIS A 336 -1.04 -9.41 3.65
N SER A 337 -2.06 -9.97 4.30
CA SER A 337 -3.12 -10.73 3.64
C SER A 337 -4.11 -9.83 2.92
N ILE A 338 -3.96 -9.66 1.61
CA ILE A 338 -4.94 -8.97 0.77
C ILE A 338 -6.34 -9.62 0.85
N PRO A 339 -6.50 -10.98 0.86
CA PRO A 339 -7.82 -11.58 1.05
C PRO A 339 -8.50 -11.20 2.37
N MET A 340 -7.75 -11.11 3.47
CA MET A 340 -8.27 -10.66 4.76
C MET A 340 -8.66 -9.17 4.70
N LEU A 341 -7.82 -8.33 4.07
CA LEU A 341 -8.10 -6.92 3.86
C LEU A 341 -9.42 -6.72 3.12
N ILE A 342 -9.63 -7.45 2.01
CA ILE A 342 -10.86 -7.43 1.22
C ILE A 342 -12.06 -7.88 2.04
N ALA A 343 -11.93 -8.98 2.81
CA ALA A 343 -13.01 -9.49 3.65
C ALA A 343 -13.46 -8.47 4.71
N LEU A 344 -12.51 -7.82 5.38
CA LEU A 344 -12.79 -6.78 6.36
C LEU A 344 -13.40 -5.54 5.71
N ALA A 345 -12.90 -5.13 4.55
CA ALA A 345 -13.45 -4.00 3.80
C ALA A 345 -14.91 -4.24 3.39
N ALA A 346 -15.23 -5.44 2.90
CA ALA A 346 -16.59 -5.79 2.52
C ALA A 346 -17.53 -5.90 3.72
N ILE A 347 -17.11 -6.63 4.78
CA ILE A 347 -18.00 -7.03 5.88
C ILE A 347 -18.06 -5.95 6.96
N GLN A 348 -16.93 -5.37 7.36
CA GLN A 348 -16.84 -4.41 8.45
C GLN A 348 -16.98 -2.95 8.00
N LEU A 349 -16.38 -2.61 6.85
CA LEU A 349 -16.44 -1.25 6.32
C LEU A 349 -17.63 -1.05 5.37
N THR A 350 -18.37 -2.10 5.04
CA THR A 350 -19.54 -2.08 4.13
C THR A 350 -19.26 -1.44 2.77
N LEU A 351 -18.07 -1.74 2.24
CA LEU A 351 -17.68 -1.29 0.90
C LEU A 351 -18.19 -2.27 -0.16
N SER A 352 -18.62 -1.74 -1.30
CA SER A 352 -18.98 -2.56 -2.44
C SER A 352 -17.73 -3.22 -3.06
N PRO A 353 -17.88 -4.35 -3.79
CA PRO A 353 -16.75 -4.95 -4.50
C PRO A 353 -16.05 -3.98 -5.47
N ALA A 354 -16.78 -3.05 -6.08
CA ALA A 354 -16.21 -2.04 -6.97
C ALA A 354 -15.39 -1.00 -6.22
N GLU A 355 -15.89 -0.52 -5.08
CA GLU A 355 -15.14 0.39 -4.21
C GLU A 355 -13.85 -0.26 -3.67
N ILE A 356 -13.92 -1.54 -3.29
CA ILE A 356 -12.76 -2.31 -2.82
C ILE A 356 -11.71 -2.44 -3.93
N LEU A 357 -12.13 -2.82 -5.15
CA LEU A 357 -11.20 -2.94 -6.27
C LEU A 357 -10.55 -1.59 -6.60
N THR A 358 -11.34 -0.51 -6.67
CA THR A 358 -10.83 0.84 -6.90
C THR A 358 -9.85 1.25 -5.79
N ALA A 359 -10.15 0.95 -4.53
CA ALA A 359 -9.33 1.30 -3.37
C ALA A 359 -7.97 0.57 -3.36
N LEU A 360 -7.93 -0.69 -3.84
CA LEU A 360 -6.71 -1.52 -3.91
C LEU A 360 -5.90 -1.35 -5.19
N THR A 361 -6.43 -0.62 -6.17
CA THR A 361 -5.78 -0.45 -7.47
C THR A 361 -5.54 1.03 -7.76
N LEU A 362 -6.45 1.75 -8.40
CA LEU A 362 -6.25 3.15 -8.80
C LEU A 362 -6.03 4.09 -7.60
N ASN A 363 -6.84 3.97 -6.54
CA ASN A 363 -6.69 4.84 -5.37
C ASN A 363 -5.45 4.48 -4.54
N GLY A 364 -5.11 3.20 -4.41
CA GLY A 364 -3.82 2.78 -3.84
C GLY A 364 -2.64 3.35 -4.63
N ALA A 365 -2.72 3.31 -5.97
CA ALA A 365 -1.71 3.93 -6.84
C ALA A 365 -1.63 5.46 -6.65
N ALA A 366 -2.77 6.13 -6.47
CA ALA A 366 -2.82 7.56 -6.20
C ALA A 366 -2.18 7.91 -4.84
N ALA A 367 -2.46 7.10 -3.79
CA ALA A 367 -1.89 7.28 -2.46
C ALA A 367 -0.36 7.17 -2.43
N VAL A 368 0.25 6.53 -3.44
CA VAL A 368 1.70 6.44 -3.61
C VAL A 368 2.22 7.23 -4.82
N GLY A 369 1.40 8.13 -5.39
CA GLY A 369 1.78 9.01 -6.49
C GLY A 369 2.11 8.27 -7.78
N ARG A 370 1.37 7.20 -8.12
CA ARG A 370 1.59 6.33 -9.30
C ARG A 370 0.36 6.15 -10.18
N ALA A 371 -0.76 6.83 -9.89
CA ALA A 371 -2.01 6.65 -10.64
C ALA A 371 -1.92 7.04 -12.12
N ASP A 372 -0.92 7.81 -12.51
CA ASP A 372 -0.62 8.15 -13.89
C ASP A 372 -0.14 6.97 -14.72
N ARG A 373 0.48 5.94 -14.10
CA ARG A 373 1.12 4.83 -14.81
C ARG A 373 0.72 3.43 -14.39
N ILE A 374 0.08 3.24 -13.22
CA ILE A 374 -0.42 1.94 -12.74
C ILE A 374 -1.84 2.07 -12.15
N GLY A 375 -2.42 0.95 -11.74
CA GLY A 375 -3.72 0.88 -11.05
C GLY A 375 -4.93 0.77 -11.97
N THR A 376 -4.74 0.82 -13.30
CA THR A 376 -5.77 0.57 -14.30
C THR A 376 -5.22 -0.23 -15.49
N LEU A 377 -6.11 -0.82 -16.30
CA LEU A 377 -5.75 -1.58 -17.51
C LEU A 377 -6.09 -0.76 -18.78
N GLU A 378 -5.62 0.48 -18.82
CA GLU A 378 -5.82 1.38 -19.97
C GLU A 378 -4.59 1.41 -20.86
N PRO A 379 -4.75 1.65 -22.17
CA PRO A 379 -3.61 1.90 -23.07
C PRO A 379 -2.69 3.01 -22.51
N GLY A 380 -1.38 2.75 -22.55
CA GLY A 380 -0.35 3.63 -21.99
C GLY A 380 0.03 3.36 -20.53
N LYS A 381 -0.75 2.57 -19.79
CA LYS A 381 -0.43 2.14 -18.43
C LYS A 381 0.53 0.95 -18.43
N GLN A 382 1.27 0.79 -17.36
CA GLN A 382 2.10 -0.38 -17.12
C GLN A 382 1.23 -1.64 -16.99
N ALA A 383 1.62 -2.70 -17.67
CA ALA A 383 0.88 -3.97 -17.69
C ALA A 383 1.13 -4.77 -16.40
N ASP A 384 0.61 -4.27 -15.28
CA ASP A 384 0.54 -4.94 -13.99
C ASP A 384 -0.86 -5.54 -13.84
N ILE A 385 -0.97 -6.87 -13.96
CA ILE A 385 -2.22 -7.55 -14.21
C ILE A 385 -2.35 -8.77 -13.30
N LEU A 386 -3.54 -9.01 -12.77
CA LEU A 386 -3.90 -10.23 -12.06
C LEU A 386 -4.93 -11.02 -12.88
N ILE A 387 -4.70 -12.32 -12.97
CA ILE A 387 -5.70 -13.28 -13.45
C ILE A 387 -6.24 -14.02 -12.24
N LEU A 388 -7.55 -13.93 -12.04
CA LEU A 388 -8.23 -14.58 -10.92
C LEU A 388 -8.71 -15.97 -11.33
N LYS A 389 -8.76 -16.90 -10.38
CA LYS A 389 -9.23 -18.28 -10.56
C LYS A 389 -10.69 -18.38 -11.04
N TYR A 390 -11.51 -17.36 -10.83
CA TYR A 390 -12.95 -17.37 -11.05
C TYR A 390 -13.38 -16.37 -12.12
N PRO A 391 -14.57 -16.56 -12.74
CA PRO A 391 -15.00 -15.76 -13.88
C PRO A 391 -15.44 -14.33 -13.55
N SER A 392 -15.48 -13.96 -12.26
CA SER A 392 -15.88 -12.63 -11.85
C SER A 392 -15.03 -12.10 -10.70
N TYR A 393 -14.68 -10.80 -10.75
CA TYR A 393 -14.02 -10.10 -9.66
C TYR A 393 -14.84 -10.09 -8.35
N LEU A 394 -16.15 -10.30 -8.42
CA LEU A 394 -17.02 -10.40 -7.25
C LEU A 394 -16.60 -11.51 -6.29
N PHE A 395 -15.92 -12.53 -6.80
CA PHE A 395 -15.38 -13.60 -5.97
C PHE A 395 -14.29 -13.16 -5.01
N LEU A 396 -13.64 -12.00 -5.23
CA LEU A 396 -12.69 -11.41 -4.28
C LEU A 396 -13.33 -11.20 -2.90
N SER A 397 -14.54 -10.66 -2.86
CA SER A 397 -15.28 -10.44 -1.60
C SER A 397 -16.06 -11.66 -1.17
N TYR A 398 -16.59 -12.46 -2.13
CA TYR A 398 -17.41 -13.64 -1.84
C TYR A 398 -16.58 -14.77 -1.22
N HIS A 399 -15.36 -15.00 -1.68
CA HIS A 399 -14.43 -15.95 -1.08
C HIS A 399 -13.61 -15.28 0.03
N ALA A 400 -14.32 -14.83 1.09
CA ALA A 400 -13.74 -14.10 2.21
C ALA A 400 -12.51 -14.83 2.79
N GLY A 401 -11.37 -14.14 2.83
CA GLY A 401 -10.12 -14.66 3.37
C GLY A 401 -9.35 -15.65 2.48
N MET A 402 -9.86 -15.97 1.28
CA MET A 402 -9.22 -16.91 0.36
C MET A 402 -8.43 -16.18 -0.74
N ASN A 403 -7.18 -16.57 -0.95
CA ASN A 403 -6.42 -16.06 -2.08
C ASN A 403 -6.86 -16.74 -3.38
N ILE A 404 -7.50 -15.97 -4.24
CA ILE A 404 -8.00 -16.43 -5.55
C ILE A 404 -7.18 -15.92 -6.74
N VAL A 405 -6.05 -15.28 -6.50
CA VAL A 405 -5.10 -14.88 -7.54
C VAL A 405 -4.44 -16.14 -8.09
N ASP A 406 -4.59 -16.37 -9.39
CA ASP A 406 -3.97 -17.49 -10.12
C ASP A 406 -2.63 -17.08 -10.72
N ARG A 407 -2.60 -15.95 -11.44
CA ARG A 407 -1.39 -15.42 -12.05
C ARG A 407 -1.18 -13.96 -11.69
N VAL A 408 0.10 -13.62 -11.52
CA VAL A 408 0.55 -12.23 -11.40
C VAL A 408 1.44 -11.91 -12.59
N ILE A 409 1.12 -10.81 -13.25
CA ILE A 409 1.87 -10.27 -14.37
C ILE A 409 2.39 -8.91 -13.95
N LYS A 410 3.70 -8.73 -14.02
CA LYS A 410 4.38 -7.47 -13.74
C LYS A 410 5.08 -6.97 -14.98
N LYS A 411 4.75 -5.75 -15.41
CA LYS A 411 5.32 -5.16 -16.65
C LYS A 411 5.22 -6.11 -17.85
N GLY A 412 4.04 -6.73 -18.02
CA GLY A 412 3.77 -7.63 -19.13
C GLY A 412 4.45 -9.01 -19.05
N GLN A 413 5.10 -9.35 -17.95
CA GLN A 413 5.75 -10.64 -17.75
C GLN A 413 5.04 -11.45 -16.67
N VAL A 414 4.78 -12.73 -16.91
CA VAL A 414 4.23 -13.63 -15.89
C VAL A 414 5.31 -13.89 -14.85
N VAL A 415 5.05 -13.49 -13.62
CA VAL A 415 5.98 -13.60 -12.50
C VAL A 415 5.50 -14.58 -11.42
N VAL A 416 4.19 -14.88 -11.40
CA VAL A 416 3.58 -15.94 -10.61
C VAL A 416 2.58 -16.68 -11.51
N ASP A 417 2.65 -18.02 -11.52
CA ASP A 417 1.67 -18.90 -12.18
C ASP A 417 1.38 -20.09 -11.25
N LYS A 418 0.19 -20.12 -10.65
CA LYS A 418 -0.25 -21.20 -9.75
C LYS A 418 -0.91 -22.36 -10.50
N GLY A 419 -1.18 -22.19 -11.80
CA GLY A 419 -1.71 -23.24 -12.68
C GLY A 419 -3.14 -23.65 -12.41
N TYR A 420 -3.94 -22.87 -11.65
CA TYR A 420 -5.34 -23.24 -11.37
C TYR A 420 -6.22 -23.25 -12.61
N SER A 421 -5.95 -22.38 -13.59
CA SER A 421 -6.68 -22.34 -14.87
C SER A 421 -6.52 -23.63 -15.69
N ASN A 422 -5.47 -24.43 -15.42
CA ASN A 422 -5.23 -25.71 -16.11
C ASN A 422 -5.99 -26.90 -15.47
N LEU A 423 -6.65 -26.69 -14.32
CA LEU A 423 -7.39 -27.74 -13.61
C LEU A 423 -8.82 -27.95 -14.13
N GLY A 424 -9.16 -27.40 -15.31
CA GLY A 424 -10.48 -27.52 -15.94
C GLY A 424 -11.53 -26.77 -15.14
N GLY A 425 -11.97 -25.64 -15.66
CA GLY A 425 -12.87 -24.71 -14.96
C GLY A 425 -14.01 -25.42 -14.28
N ILE A 426 -14.24 -25.05 -13.04
CA ILE A 426 -15.51 -25.36 -12.34
C ILE A 426 -16.58 -24.61 -13.15
N LYS A 427 -17.40 -25.40 -13.89
CA LYS A 427 -18.54 -24.90 -14.65
C LYS A 427 -19.62 -24.40 -13.70
#